data_b8ee72dca82ca2818f7825c294d22d68
#
_entry.id   b8ee72dca82ca2818f7825c294d22d68
#
_cell.length_a   1.000
_cell.length_b   1.000
_cell.length_c   1.000
_cell.angle_alpha   90.00
_cell.angle_beta   90.00
_cell.angle_gamma   90.00
#
_symmetry.space_group_name_H-M   'P 1'
#
loop_
_entity.id
_entity.type
_entity.pdbx_description
1 polymer ?
#
loop_
_entity_poly.entity_id
_entity_poly.type
_entity_poly.pdbx_seq_one_letter_code
_entity_poly.pdbx_strand_id
1 'polypeptide(L)'
;MSARVKLTDVSQFRTGFANKYPSKQARHVNDMTKRFNAVMGIDGDYCLYHEQGIVVRNGQTLRMRPHKGRDELIVDENGDFHLITCTTQAKWDEYIAGGGTVLHAFCFGPALVVDGVPLTSLDDVTIDNGKAKKAQRMVIGQIGKLEYLILTNEGPESTAPKSVGFDLVQMANLCVQFGLDNAYNLDGGSSSTIALNNQKINSPSSHKNRMVGDCIWFATLVKEETWRETQGTENQ
;
A
#
# COMPACT_ATOMS: atom_id res chain seq x y z
N MET A 1 3.63 11.68 -10.39
CA MET A 1 2.55 12.35 -9.63
C MET A 1 2.75 12.08 -8.15
N SER A 2 2.42 13.06 -7.31
CA SER A 2 2.44 12.89 -5.85
C SER A 2 1.14 13.41 -5.25
N ALA A 3 0.71 12.81 -4.13
CA ALA A 3 -0.42 13.27 -3.34
C ALA A 3 -0.04 13.23 -1.86
N ARG A 4 -0.16 14.36 -1.17
CA ARG A 4 0.06 14.47 0.27
C ARG A 4 -1.28 14.34 0.99
N VAL A 5 -1.35 13.41 1.93
CA VAL A 5 -2.53 13.14 2.74
C VAL A 5 -2.20 13.43 4.19
N LYS A 6 -2.96 14.34 4.79
CA LYS A 6 -2.86 14.67 6.21
C LYS A 6 -4.16 14.32 6.89
N LEU A 7 -4.10 13.46 7.88
CA LEU A 7 -5.23 13.00 8.66
C LEU A 7 -5.24 13.68 10.02
N THR A 8 -6.39 13.76 10.63
CA THR A 8 -6.57 14.24 12.01
C THR A 8 -6.75 13.09 12.98
N ASP A 9 -7.08 11.90 12.46
CA ASP A 9 -7.33 10.69 13.24
C ASP A 9 -6.98 9.45 12.40
N VAL A 10 -6.43 8.43 13.05
CA VAL A 10 -6.03 7.17 12.38
C VAL A 10 -7.21 6.44 11.74
N SER A 11 -8.42 6.59 12.26
CA SER A 11 -9.63 5.99 11.69
C SER A 11 -9.95 6.45 10.26
N GLN A 12 -9.28 7.50 9.80
CA GLN A 12 -9.38 7.97 8.41
C GLN A 12 -8.48 7.18 7.45
N PHE A 13 -7.47 6.44 7.95
CA PHE A 13 -6.65 5.52 7.16
C PHE A 13 -7.34 4.16 7.13
N ARG A 14 -7.80 3.74 5.99
CA ARG A 14 -8.61 2.53 5.84
C ARG A 14 -8.11 1.63 4.71
N THR A 15 -8.53 0.39 4.78
CA THR A 15 -8.29 -0.60 3.72
C THR A 15 -9.59 -1.27 3.35
N GLY A 16 -9.66 -1.80 2.14
CA GLY A 16 -10.84 -2.53 1.70
C GLY A 16 -10.52 -3.54 0.59
N PHE A 17 -11.25 -4.64 0.59
CA PHE A 17 -11.20 -5.62 -0.49
C PHE A 17 -12.30 -5.34 -1.51
N ALA A 18 -12.05 -5.69 -2.76
CA ALA A 18 -13.04 -5.64 -3.84
C ALA A 18 -14.25 -6.54 -3.55
N ASN A 19 -14.02 -7.64 -2.82
CA ASN A 19 -15.03 -8.55 -2.28
C ASN A 19 -14.49 -9.14 -0.96
N LYS A 20 -15.30 -9.97 -0.29
CA LYS A 20 -14.89 -10.61 0.97
C LYS A 20 -13.59 -11.40 0.80
N TYR A 21 -12.62 -11.20 1.70
CA TYR A 21 -11.39 -11.99 1.74
C TYR A 21 -11.71 -13.50 1.96
N PRO A 22 -11.06 -14.44 1.28
CA PRO A 22 -9.96 -14.32 0.33
C PRO A 22 -10.39 -14.34 -1.16
N SER A 23 -11.56 -13.83 -1.51
CA SER A 23 -12.05 -13.83 -2.87
C SER A 23 -11.12 -13.08 -3.83
N LYS A 24 -10.81 -13.70 -4.96
CA LYS A 24 -10.00 -13.09 -6.04
C LYS A 24 -10.82 -12.20 -6.98
N GLN A 25 -12.07 -11.91 -6.68
CA GLN A 25 -12.83 -10.94 -7.44
C GLN A 25 -12.17 -9.56 -7.31
N ALA A 26 -12.06 -8.86 -8.43
CA ALA A 26 -11.37 -7.59 -8.51
C ALA A 26 -12.33 -6.47 -8.96
N ARG A 27 -12.00 -5.23 -8.61
CA ARG A 27 -12.72 -4.02 -9.01
C ARG A 27 -11.73 -2.92 -9.34
N HIS A 28 -12.18 -1.90 -10.07
CA HIS A 28 -11.39 -0.68 -10.20
C HIS A 28 -11.33 0.08 -8.87
N VAL A 29 -10.20 0.72 -8.60
CA VAL A 29 -10.02 1.51 -7.36
C VAL A 29 -11.08 2.58 -7.21
N ASN A 30 -11.40 3.29 -8.30
CA ASN A 30 -12.45 4.32 -8.29
C ASN A 30 -13.86 3.75 -7.97
N ASP A 31 -14.16 2.51 -8.32
CA ASP A 31 -15.42 1.86 -7.95
C ASP A 31 -15.41 1.45 -6.48
N MET A 32 -14.25 1.03 -5.96
CA MET A 32 -14.09 0.74 -4.53
C MET A 32 -14.19 2.02 -3.70
N THR A 33 -13.53 3.11 -4.10
CA THR A 33 -13.65 4.40 -3.40
C THR A 33 -15.09 4.90 -3.36
N LYS A 34 -15.83 4.75 -4.46
CA LYS A 34 -17.26 5.07 -4.49
C LYS A 34 -18.07 4.23 -3.51
N ARG A 35 -17.83 2.92 -3.48
CA ARG A 35 -18.51 1.99 -2.57
C ARG A 35 -18.22 2.30 -1.10
N PHE A 36 -16.96 2.67 -0.78
CA PHE A 36 -16.53 2.97 0.58
C PHE A 36 -16.80 4.41 1.00
N ASN A 37 -17.38 5.22 0.12
CA ASN A 37 -17.56 6.67 0.34
C ASN A 37 -16.23 7.35 0.71
N ALA A 38 -15.16 6.98 0.02
CA ALA A 38 -13.82 7.46 0.27
C ALA A 38 -13.57 8.81 -0.42
N VAL A 39 -12.79 9.67 0.22
CA VAL A 39 -12.29 10.91 -0.40
C VAL A 39 -11.24 10.59 -1.46
N MET A 40 -10.32 9.71 -1.11
CA MET A 40 -9.21 9.28 -1.96
C MET A 40 -8.89 7.80 -1.71
N GLY A 41 -8.41 7.11 -2.73
CA GLY A 41 -7.89 5.75 -2.60
C GLY A 41 -6.79 5.45 -3.59
N ILE A 42 -6.00 4.44 -3.26
CA ILE A 42 -4.93 3.89 -4.11
C ILE A 42 -5.06 2.37 -4.16
N ASP A 43 -4.45 1.74 -5.15
CA ASP A 43 -4.34 0.28 -5.19
C ASP A 43 -3.63 -0.27 -3.94
N GLY A 44 -3.86 -1.53 -3.65
CA GLY A 44 -3.34 -2.22 -2.47
C GLY A 44 -2.07 -3.02 -2.73
N ASP A 45 -1.97 -4.16 -2.03
CA ASP A 45 -0.73 -4.96 -1.98
C ASP A 45 -0.78 -6.29 -2.74
N TYR A 46 -1.79 -6.53 -3.58
CA TYR A 46 -1.89 -7.74 -4.38
C TYR A 46 -1.96 -9.05 -3.55
N CYS A 47 -2.27 -8.97 -2.28
CA CYS A 47 -2.18 -10.06 -1.31
C CYS A 47 -3.08 -11.28 -1.63
N LEU A 48 -4.11 -11.11 -2.45
CA LEU A 48 -5.02 -12.19 -2.86
C LEU A 48 -4.42 -13.15 -3.90
N TYR A 49 -3.34 -12.76 -4.55
CA TYR A 49 -2.78 -13.48 -5.69
C TYR A 49 -1.45 -14.17 -5.38
N HIS A 50 -0.96 -14.06 -4.15
CA HIS A 50 0.17 -14.83 -3.62
C HIS A 50 -0.17 -15.35 -2.21
N GLU A 51 0.55 -16.37 -1.78
CA GLU A 51 0.24 -17.08 -0.53
C GLU A 51 1.11 -16.65 0.65
N GLN A 52 2.22 -16.00 0.40
CA GLN A 52 3.20 -15.60 1.41
C GLN A 52 2.94 -14.18 1.91
N GLY A 53 3.51 -13.85 3.06
CA GLY A 53 3.41 -12.56 3.72
C GLY A 53 2.29 -12.50 4.76
N ILE A 54 2.33 -11.45 5.55
CA ILE A 54 1.36 -11.19 6.62
C ILE A 54 0.31 -10.22 6.10
N VAL A 55 -0.96 -10.52 6.35
CA VAL A 55 -2.09 -9.67 5.98
C VAL A 55 -2.92 -9.39 7.21
N VAL A 56 -2.88 -8.15 7.66
CA VAL A 56 -3.75 -7.64 8.74
C VAL A 56 -4.56 -6.47 8.19
N ARG A 57 -5.86 -6.46 8.44
CA ARG A 57 -6.75 -5.37 8.06
C ARG A 57 -7.66 -5.01 9.23
N ASN A 58 -7.69 -3.74 9.61
CA ASN A 58 -8.48 -3.23 10.74
C ASN A 58 -8.24 -4.03 12.05
N GLY A 59 -6.99 -4.36 12.37
CA GLY A 59 -6.61 -5.16 13.54
C GLY A 59 -6.90 -6.66 13.42
N GLN A 60 -7.57 -7.11 12.35
CA GLN A 60 -7.85 -8.53 12.12
C GLN A 60 -6.76 -9.19 11.29
N THR A 61 -6.12 -10.23 11.84
CA THR A 61 -5.16 -11.06 11.10
C THR A 61 -5.91 -12.00 10.14
N LEU A 62 -5.71 -11.78 8.86
CA LEU A 62 -6.33 -12.57 7.79
C LEU A 62 -5.38 -13.66 7.27
N ARG A 63 -4.06 -13.42 7.34
CA ARG A 63 -3.02 -14.37 6.98
C ARG A 63 -1.76 -14.10 7.81
N MET A 64 -1.15 -15.16 8.31
CA MET A 64 0.13 -15.14 9.04
C MET A 64 1.06 -16.15 8.38
N ARG A 65 1.80 -15.70 7.35
CA ARG A 65 2.77 -16.52 6.60
C ARG A 65 4.01 -15.69 6.28
N PRO A 66 4.77 -15.26 7.31
CA PRO A 66 5.98 -14.47 7.10
C PRO A 66 6.95 -15.21 6.18
N HIS A 67 7.66 -14.46 5.35
CA HIS A 67 8.58 -15.01 4.37
C HIS A 67 9.78 -14.09 4.19
N LYS A 68 10.98 -14.62 4.38
CA LYS A 68 12.24 -13.85 4.36
C LYS A 68 12.53 -13.09 3.06
N GLY A 69 11.89 -13.44 1.97
CA GLY A 69 11.99 -12.72 0.70
C GLY A 69 10.95 -11.61 0.54
N ARG A 70 10.19 -11.29 1.60
CA ARG A 70 9.20 -10.20 1.61
C ARG A 70 9.45 -9.27 2.76
N ASP A 71 9.24 -8.00 2.49
CA ASP A 71 9.19 -6.97 3.51
C ASP A 71 7.74 -6.71 3.87
N GLU A 72 7.48 -6.32 5.11
CA GLU A 72 6.15 -5.96 5.58
C GLU A 72 6.11 -4.49 5.92
N LEU A 73 5.06 -3.80 5.48
CA LEU A 73 4.67 -2.51 6.03
C LEU A 73 3.59 -2.74 7.09
N ILE A 74 3.85 -2.31 8.30
CA ILE A 74 2.88 -2.25 9.39
C ILE A 74 2.43 -0.79 9.53
N VAL A 75 1.13 -0.59 9.63
CA VAL A 75 0.51 0.64 10.13
C VAL A 75 -0.02 0.31 11.52
N ASP A 76 0.51 0.97 12.53
CA ASP A 76 0.10 0.73 13.91
C ASP A 76 -1.22 1.46 14.28
N GLU A 77 -1.66 1.33 15.52
CA GLU A 77 -2.89 1.96 16.02
C GLU A 77 -2.82 3.50 16.09
N ASN A 78 -1.61 4.08 16.03
CA ASN A 78 -1.41 5.52 15.93
C ASN A 78 -1.33 6.03 14.49
N GLY A 79 -1.27 5.11 13.51
CA GLY A 79 -1.06 5.41 12.10
C GLY A 79 0.42 5.51 11.72
N ASP A 80 1.35 5.15 12.61
CA ASP A 80 2.77 5.20 12.33
C ASP A 80 3.21 3.97 11.52
N PHE A 81 4.16 4.19 10.60
CA PHE A 81 4.70 3.16 9.72
C PHE A 81 5.90 2.48 10.34
N HIS A 82 5.85 1.15 10.40
CA HIS A 82 6.97 0.30 10.78
C HIS A 82 7.27 -0.67 9.64
N LEU A 83 8.53 -0.82 9.29
CA LEU A 83 8.98 -1.68 8.20
C LEU A 83 9.78 -2.85 8.76
N ILE A 84 9.35 -4.07 8.45
CA ILE A 84 10.11 -5.28 8.75
C ILE A 84 10.67 -5.81 7.44
N THR A 85 11.98 -5.69 7.24
CA THR A 85 12.66 -6.20 6.05
C THR A 85 12.99 -7.68 6.20
N CYS A 86 12.92 -8.45 5.10
CA CYS A 86 13.18 -9.88 5.10
C CYS A 86 12.42 -10.59 6.24
N THR A 87 11.10 -10.46 6.21
CA THR A 87 10.22 -10.80 7.35
C THR A 87 10.29 -12.28 7.70
N THR A 88 10.58 -12.54 8.96
CA THR A 88 10.50 -13.88 9.57
C THR A 88 9.52 -13.88 10.73
N GLN A 89 9.08 -15.07 11.17
CA GLN A 89 8.24 -15.17 12.36
C GLN A 89 8.94 -14.53 13.58
N ALA A 90 10.24 -14.75 13.75
CA ALA A 90 11.00 -14.20 14.87
C ALA A 90 11.01 -12.66 14.88
N LYS A 91 11.20 -12.00 13.72
CA LYS A 91 11.15 -10.54 13.61
C LYS A 91 9.76 -9.98 13.90
N TRP A 92 8.73 -10.69 13.46
CA TRP A 92 7.35 -10.31 13.77
C TRP A 92 7.07 -10.43 15.27
N ASP A 93 7.45 -11.56 15.88
CA ASP A 93 7.28 -11.80 17.32
C ASP A 93 8.07 -10.79 18.15
N GLU A 94 9.26 -10.41 17.72
CA GLU A 94 10.08 -9.35 18.34
C GLU A 94 9.37 -8.00 18.30
N TYR A 95 8.79 -7.61 17.15
CA TYR A 95 8.01 -6.39 17.03
C TYR A 95 6.82 -6.38 18.00
N ILE A 96 6.06 -7.46 18.07
CA ILE A 96 4.91 -7.59 18.98
C ILE A 96 5.36 -7.61 20.45
N ALA A 97 6.42 -8.35 20.78
CA ALA A 97 6.96 -8.42 22.15
C ALA A 97 7.52 -7.06 22.63
N GLY A 98 7.99 -6.23 21.70
CA GLY A 98 8.40 -4.85 21.95
C GLY A 98 7.27 -3.87 22.18
N GLY A 99 6.01 -4.34 22.20
CA GLY A 99 4.81 -3.50 22.38
C GLY A 99 4.24 -2.95 21.08
N GLY A 100 4.69 -3.45 19.92
CA GLY A 100 4.17 -3.06 18.62
C GLY A 100 2.70 -3.45 18.46
N THR A 101 1.89 -2.52 17.95
CA THR A 101 0.48 -2.75 17.60
C THR A 101 0.31 -2.84 16.08
N VAL A 102 -0.76 -3.45 15.60
CA VAL A 102 -0.97 -3.67 14.16
C VAL A 102 -2.41 -3.37 13.79
N LEU A 103 -2.64 -2.24 13.17
CA LEU A 103 -3.91 -1.91 12.53
C LEU A 103 -3.99 -2.52 11.14
N HIS A 104 -2.93 -2.36 10.34
CA HIS A 104 -2.80 -2.97 9.03
C HIS A 104 -1.40 -3.56 8.82
N ALA A 105 -1.28 -4.61 8.01
CA ALA A 105 -0.01 -5.13 7.51
C ALA A 105 -0.11 -5.47 6.03
N PHE A 106 0.85 -4.97 5.23
CA PHE A 106 0.93 -5.14 3.79
C PHE A 106 2.21 -5.89 3.42
N CYS A 107 2.12 -6.79 2.46
CA CYS A 107 3.17 -7.77 2.16
C CYS A 107 3.65 -7.78 0.69
N PHE A 108 3.37 -6.75 -0.09
CA PHE A 108 3.83 -6.66 -1.48
C PHE A 108 5.34 -6.37 -1.54
N GLY A 109 5.75 -5.21 -1.07
CA GLY A 109 7.15 -4.81 -0.97
C GLY A 109 7.84 -4.46 -2.29
N PRO A 110 9.12 -4.16 -2.18
CA PRO A 110 9.89 -4.07 -0.93
C PRO A 110 9.68 -2.76 -0.18
N ALA A 111 10.26 -2.69 1.03
CA ALA A 111 10.55 -1.42 1.67
C ALA A 111 11.54 -0.65 0.80
N LEU A 112 11.24 0.61 0.51
CA LEU A 112 12.07 1.47 -0.34
C LEU A 112 12.98 2.39 0.45
N VAL A 113 12.49 2.86 1.58
CA VAL A 113 13.26 3.66 2.54
C VAL A 113 12.91 3.16 3.93
N VAL A 114 13.92 2.91 4.75
CA VAL A 114 13.77 2.51 6.14
C VAL A 114 14.60 3.46 6.99
N ASP A 115 13.96 4.21 7.89
CA ASP A 115 14.61 5.19 8.77
C ASP A 115 15.54 6.15 7.99
N GLY A 116 15.06 6.66 6.87
CA GLY A 116 15.79 7.58 6.00
C GLY A 116 16.84 6.91 5.09
N VAL A 117 17.07 5.60 5.21
CA VAL A 117 18.04 4.86 4.40
C VAL A 117 17.35 4.23 3.18
N PRO A 118 17.69 4.65 1.95
CA PRO A 118 17.09 4.10 0.75
C PRO A 118 17.59 2.69 0.43
N LEU A 119 16.74 1.91 -0.22
CA LEU A 119 17.10 0.64 -0.85
C LEU A 119 18.17 0.89 -1.91
N THR A 120 19.33 0.23 -1.79
CA THR A 120 20.47 0.38 -2.71
C THR A 120 20.72 -0.84 -3.58
N SER A 121 20.21 -2.02 -3.18
CA SER A 121 20.35 -3.28 -3.92
C SER A 121 19.05 -4.06 -3.88
N LEU A 122 18.84 -4.89 -4.88
CA LEU A 122 17.68 -5.78 -5.01
C LEU A 122 18.05 -7.25 -4.73
N ASP A 123 19.25 -7.54 -4.29
CA ASP A 123 19.76 -8.91 -4.20
C ASP A 123 18.96 -9.77 -3.22
N ASP A 124 18.54 -9.18 -2.09
CA ASP A 124 17.76 -9.85 -1.06
C ASP A 124 16.24 -9.71 -1.22
N VAL A 125 15.81 -9.02 -2.28
CA VAL A 125 14.38 -8.76 -2.50
C VAL A 125 13.78 -9.80 -3.42
N THR A 126 12.75 -10.49 -2.96
CA THR A 126 11.94 -11.39 -3.79
C THR A 126 10.68 -10.68 -4.24
N ILE A 127 10.60 -10.30 -5.51
CA ILE A 127 9.41 -9.72 -6.13
C ILE A 127 9.01 -10.56 -7.33
N ASP A 128 7.74 -10.86 -7.44
CA ASP A 128 7.21 -11.80 -8.42
C ASP A 128 7.43 -11.35 -9.89
N ASN A 129 7.61 -10.07 -10.17
CA ASN A 129 7.64 -9.53 -11.54
C ASN A 129 8.86 -8.64 -11.85
N GLY A 130 10.07 -9.19 -11.73
CA GLY A 130 11.24 -8.52 -12.28
C GLY A 130 11.59 -7.23 -11.52
N LYS A 131 12.10 -7.38 -10.37
CA LYS A 131 12.57 -6.34 -9.43
C LYS A 131 13.41 -5.22 -10.05
N ALA A 132 14.27 -5.54 -11.03
CA ALA A 132 15.06 -4.57 -11.75
C ALA A 132 14.34 -3.94 -12.96
N LYS A 133 13.12 -4.38 -13.28
CA LYS A 133 12.38 -3.86 -14.45
C LYS A 133 11.90 -2.45 -14.18
N LYS A 134 12.13 -1.56 -15.12
CA LYS A 134 11.51 -0.23 -15.11
C LYS A 134 10.03 -0.34 -15.39
N ALA A 135 9.22 0.23 -14.50
CA ALA A 135 7.76 0.14 -14.57
C ALA A 135 7.11 1.36 -13.91
N GLN A 136 5.80 1.46 -14.05
CA GLN A 136 4.97 2.25 -13.18
C GLN A 136 5.05 1.68 -11.76
N ARG A 137 5.19 2.55 -10.76
CA ARG A 137 5.26 2.18 -9.34
C ARG A 137 4.18 2.93 -8.56
N MET A 138 3.70 2.31 -7.53
CA MET A 138 2.87 2.93 -6.50
C MET A 138 3.60 2.81 -5.17
N VAL A 139 3.76 3.93 -4.49
CA VAL A 139 4.46 4.01 -3.20
C VAL A 139 3.60 4.77 -2.22
N ILE A 140 3.58 4.29 -1.00
CA ILE A 140 3.11 5.04 0.15
C ILE A 140 4.26 5.22 1.13
N GLY A 141 4.42 6.43 1.68
CA GLY A 141 5.43 6.73 2.70
C GLY A 141 4.89 7.67 3.74
N GLN A 142 5.53 7.70 4.89
CA GLN A 142 5.20 8.60 5.99
C GLN A 142 6.21 9.74 6.05
N ILE A 143 5.73 10.96 6.21
CA ILE A 143 6.53 12.20 6.36
C ILE A 143 6.33 12.88 7.71
N GLY A 144 5.43 12.38 8.52
CA GLY A 144 5.12 12.90 9.84
C GLY A 144 3.92 12.20 10.44
N LYS A 145 3.57 12.56 11.66
CA LYS A 145 2.45 11.95 12.37
C LYS A 145 1.13 12.14 11.59
N LEU A 146 0.49 11.02 11.23
CA LEU A 146 -0.73 10.99 10.43
C LEU A 146 -0.60 11.75 9.09
N GLU A 147 0.62 11.82 8.57
CA GLU A 147 0.89 12.52 7.33
C GLU A 147 1.67 11.63 6.37
N TYR A 148 1.04 11.36 5.23
CA TYR A 148 1.51 10.38 4.25
C TYR A 148 1.72 11.04 2.89
N LEU A 149 2.69 10.53 2.15
CA LEU A 149 2.92 10.88 0.77
C LEU A 149 2.73 9.65 -0.11
N ILE A 150 1.90 9.81 -1.13
CA ILE A 150 1.70 8.81 -2.17
C ILE A 150 2.46 9.26 -3.39
N LEU A 151 3.30 8.38 -3.94
CA LEU A 151 4.07 8.64 -5.14
C LEU A 151 3.75 7.60 -6.22
N THR A 152 3.54 8.07 -7.43
CA THR A 152 3.48 7.21 -8.61
C THR A 152 4.22 7.87 -9.77
N ASN A 153 4.90 7.08 -10.59
CA ASN A 153 5.54 7.51 -11.81
C ASN A 153 4.81 6.96 -13.03
N GLU A 154 5.03 7.60 -14.17
CA GLU A 154 4.66 7.03 -15.46
C GLU A 154 5.58 5.86 -15.82
N GLY A 155 5.09 4.96 -16.66
CA GLY A 155 5.84 3.78 -17.07
C GLY A 155 5.57 3.38 -18.50
N PRO A 156 6.16 2.27 -18.98
CA PRO A 156 6.01 1.81 -20.36
C PRO A 156 4.57 1.54 -20.77
N GLU A 157 3.68 1.36 -19.77
CA GLU A 157 2.26 1.14 -19.98
C GLU A 157 1.44 2.44 -20.06
N SER A 158 2.07 3.60 -19.89
CA SER A 158 1.41 4.89 -20.02
C SER A 158 1.12 5.23 -21.49
N THR A 159 -0.02 5.86 -21.73
CA THR A 159 -0.43 6.23 -23.08
C THR A 159 0.29 7.46 -23.62
N ALA A 160 0.59 8.43 -22.77
CA ALA A 160 1.34 9.64 -23.10
C ALA A 160 1.70 10.42 -21.81
N PRO A 161 2.88 11.05 -21.73
CA PRO A 161 4.02 10.79 -22.63
C PRO A 161 4.60 9.39 -22.43
N LYS A 162 5.24 8.82 -23.43
CA LYS A 162 5.94 7.54 -23.29
C LYS A 162 7.04 7.68 -22.23
N SER A 163 6.99 6.83 -21.22
CA SER A 163 7.97 6.77 -20.13
C SER A 163 8.55 5.36 -20.05
N VAL A 164 9.83 5.27 -19.72
CA VAL A 164 10.45 3.96 -19.45
C VAL A 164 10.11 3.43 -18.05
N GLY A 165 9.56 4.27 -17.19
CA GLY A 165 9.31 3.92 -15.78
C GLY A 165 10.55 4.01 -14.90
N PHE A 166 10.42 3.61 -13.66
CA PHE A 166 11.50 3.53 -12.67
C PHE A 166 11.69 2.08 -12.21
N ASP A 167 12.95 1.69 -12.00
CA ASP A 167 13.24 0.55 -11.14
C ASP A 167 13.06 0.93 -9.66
N LEU A 168 13.17 -0.05 -8.77
CA LEU A 168 12.89 0.17 -7.35
C LEU A 168 13.97 1.00 -6.66
N VAL A 169 15.23 0.90 -7.07
CA VAL A 169 16.32 1.73 -6.52
C VAL A 169 16.14 3.19 -6.93
N GLN A 170 15.77 3.44 -8.18
CA GLN A 170 15.43 4.81 -8.65
C GLN A 170 14.24 5.37 -7.87
N MET A 171 13.23 4.53 -7.59
CA MET A 171 12.07 4.95 -6.81
C MET A 171 12.42 5.22 -5.35
N ALA A 172 13.28 4.41 -4.73
CA ALA A 172 13.79 4.63 -3.36
C ALA A 172 14.53 5.98 -3.24
N ASN A 173 15.42 6.28 -4.20
CA ASN A 173 16.12 7.56 -4.23
C ASN A 173 15.16 8.73 -4.39
N LEU A 174 14.11 8.57 -5.19
CA LEU A 174 13.07 9.59 -5.34
C LEU A 174 12.32 9.80 -4.00
N CYS A 175 12.01 8.73 -3.27
CA CYS A 175 11.35 8.82 -1.97
C CYS A 175 12.17 9.67 -0.98
N VAL A 176 13.49 9.47 -0.91
CA VAL A 176 14.38 10.29 -0.07
C VAL A 176 14.38 11.75 -0.50
N GLN A 177 14.38 12.04 -1.80
CA GLN A 177 14.28 13.42 -2.31
C GLN A 177 12.99 14.13 -1.92
N PHE A 178 11.91 13.36 -1.71
CA PHE A 178 10.63 13.85 -1.19
C PHE A 178 10.57 13.91 0.34
N GLY A 179 11.65 13.58 1.04
CA GLY A 179 11.74 13.63 2.50
C GLY A 179 11.02 12.50 3.21
N LEU A 180 10.89 11.34 2.58
CA LEU A 180 10.29 10.16 3.20
C LEU A 180 11.31 9.42 4.06
N ASP A 181 11.02 9.28 5.35
CA ASP A 181 11.82 8.47 6.28
C ASP A 181 11.47 6.99 6.18
N ASN A 182 10.19 6.66 5.93
CA ASN A 182 9.71 5.31 5.69
C ASN A 182 8.85 5.29 4.44
N ALA A 183 9.20 4.43 3.48
CA ALA A 183 8.48 4.30 2.21
C ALA A 183 8.37 2.85 1.75
N TYR A 184 7.22 2.48 1.22
CA TYR A 184 6.88 1.11 0.86
C TYR A 184 6.27 1.03 -0.53
N ASN A 185 6.74 0.07 -1.33
CA ASN A 185 6.21 -0.18 -2.66
C ASN A 185 4.97 -1.07 -2.60
N LEU A 186 3.91 -0.63 -3.25
CA LEU A 186 2.65 -1.36 -3.43
C LEU A 186 2.59 -1.98 -4.84
N ASP A 187 1.45 -2.60 -5.19
CA ASP A 187 1.24 -3.13 -6.54
C ASP A 187 1.46 -2.02 -7.59
N GLY A 188 2.02 -2.39 -8.70
CA GLY A 188 2.50 -1.45 -9.70
C GLY A 188 2.01 -1.76 -11.12
N GLY A 189 2.68 -1.18 -12.10
CA GLY A 189 2.32 -1.36 -13.50
C GLY A 189 0.91 -0.83 -13.78
N SER A 190 0.10 -1.64 -14.44
CA SER A 190 -1.29 -1.29 -14.77
C SER A 190 -2.23 -1.17 -13.57
N SER A 191 -1.81 -1.64 -12.38
CA SER A 191 -2.57 -1.49 -11.14
C SER A 191 -2.45 -0.10 -10.55
N SER A 192 -1.32 0.60 -10.76
CA SER A 192 -1.06 1.92 -10.18
C SER A 192 -2.21 2.90 -10.43
N THR A 193 -2.99 3.13 -9.42
CA THR A 193 -4.19 3.97 -9.50
C THR A 193 -4.30 4.88 -8.28
N ILE A 194 -4.41 6.18 -8.54
CA ILE A 194 -4.86 7.16 -7.54
C ILE A 194 -6.27 7.58 -7.95
N ALA A 195 -7.24 7.35 -7.08
CA ALA A 195 -8.60 7.82 -7.24
C ALA A 195 -8.90 8.95 -6.25
N LEU A 196 -9.41 10.07 -6.73
CA LEU A 196 -9.87 11.20 -5.93
C LEU A 196 -11.31 11.51 -6.32
N ASN A 197 -12.18 11.65 -5.34
CA ASN A 197 -13.62 11.85 -5.58
C ASN A 197 -14.20 10.85 -6.59
N ASN A 198 -13.81 9.57 -6.44
CA ASN A 198 -14.23 8.46 -7.29
C ASN A 198 -13.76 8.53 -8.76
N GLN A 199 -12.80 9.39 -9.06
CA GLN A 199 -12.21 9.50 -10.39
C GLN A 199 -10.73 9.14 -10.34
N LYS A 200 -10.25 8.31 -11.26
CA LYS A 200 -8.82 8.08 -11.43
C LYS A 200 -8.15 9.35 -11.92
N ILE A 201 -7.11 9.82 -11.21
CA ILE A 201 -6.42 11.09 -11.50
C ILE A 201 -5.01 10.93 -12.04
N ASN A 202 -4.38 9.76 -11.92
CA ASN A 202 -3.10 9.48 -12.56
C ASN A 202 -3.32 8.89 -13.96
N SER A 203 -2.29 8.97 -14.81
CA SER A 203 -2.37 8.41 -16.15
C SER A 203 -2.74 6.93 -16.11
N PRO A 204 -3.72 6.51 -16.91
CA PRO A 204 -4.03 5.09 -17.03
C PRO A 204 -2.89 4.36 -17.74
N SER A 205 -2.73 3.09 -17.41
CA SER A 205 -1.96 2.20 -18.29
C SER A 205 -2.56 2.18 -19.69
N SER A 206 -1.73 1.93 -20.69
CA SER A 206 -2.04 2.09 -22.12
C SER A 206 -3.29 1.37 -22.61
N HIS A 207 -3.76 0.34 -21.92
CA HIS A 207 -4.80 -0.50 -22.47
C HIS A 207 -6.03 -0.69 -21.62
N LYS A 208 -5.93 -0.66 -20.32
CA LYS A 208 -7.09 -0.79 -19.41
C LYS A 208 -6.69 -0.38 -18.01
N ASN A 209 -7.53 0.37 -17.37
CA ASN A 209 -7.54 0.51 -15.92
C ASN A 209 -7.67 -0.90 -15.34
N ARG A 210 -6.63 -1.40 -14.64
CA ARG A 210 -6.67 -2.76 -14.09
C ARG A 210 -7.55 -2.80 -12.87
N MET A 211 -8.39 -3.83 -12.78
CA MET A 211 -9.09 -4.16 -11.55
C MET A 211 -8.10 -4.81 -10.56
N VAL A 212 -8.22 -4.45 -9.29
CA VAL A 212 -7.37 -4.92 -8.19
C VAL A 212 -8.21 -5.58 -7.10
N GLY A 213 -7.57 -6.39 -6.25
CA GLY A 213 -8.27 -7.14 -5.22
C GLY A 213 -8.51 -6.37 -3.93
N ASP A 214 -7.67 -5.35 -3.65
CA ASP A 214 -7.73 -4.53 -2.45
C ASP A 214 -7.24 -3.11 -2.72
N CYS A 215 -7.55 -2.20 -1.81
CA CYS A 215 -7.12 -0.81 -1.87
C CYS A 215 -6.85 -0.24 -0.48
N ILE A 216 -6.02 0.80 -0.43
CA ILE A 216 -5.90 1.72 0.70
C ILE A 216 -6.77 2.93 0.36
N TRP A 217 -7.53 3.43 1.33
CA TRP A 217 -8.37 4.58 1.11
C TRP A 217 -8.49 5.47 2.34
N PHE A 218 -8.80 6.72 2.10
CA PHE A 218 -8.88 7.76 3.12
C PHE A 218 -10.30 8.30 3.22
N ALA A 219 -10.81 8.32 4.45
CA ALA A 219 -12.16 8.79 4.77
C ALA A 219 -12.16 10.21 5.34
N THR A 220 -13.33 10.81 5.38
CA THR A 220 -13.60 11.92 6.30
C THR A 220 -13.58 11.41 7.74
N LEU A 221 -13.37 12.31 8.70
CA LEU A 221 -13.45 11.96 10.12
C LEU A 221 -14.86 11.48 10.46
N VAL A 222 -14.94 10.28 11.03
CA VAL A 222 -16.18 9.69 11.55
C VAL A 222 -15.95 9.33 13.00
N LYS A 223 -16.93 9.53 13.89
CA LYS A 223 -16.84 9.12 15.29
C LYS A 223 -16.56 7.62 15.39
N GLU A 224 -15.66 7.23 16.28
CA GLU A 224 -15.16 5.85 16.39
C GLU A 224 -16.27 4.79 16.50
N GLU A 225 -17.35 5.09 17.22
CA GLU A 225 -18.49 4.21 17.38
C GLU A 225 -19.20 3.86 16.06
N THR A 226 -19.31 4.81 15.14
CA THR A 226 -20.03 4.63 13.88
C THR A 226 -19.23 3.89 12.81
N TRP A 227 -17.90 3.99 12.78
CA TRP A 227 -17.15 3.31 11.71
C TRP A 227 -16.90 1.81 12.01
N ARG A 228 -16.84 1.42 13.29
CA ARG A 228 -16.75 0.00 13.69
C ARG A 228 -18.04 -0.76 13.38
N GLU A 229 -19.20 -0.13 13.59
CA GLU A 229 -20.50 -0.70 13.25
C GLU A 229 -20.67 -0.93 11.74
N THR A 230 -20.25 0.02 10.90
CA THR A 230 -20.34 -0.11 9.44
C THR A 230 -19.39 -1.17 8.86
N GLN A 231 -18.24 -1.42 9.46
CA GLN A 231 -17.34 -2.49 9.04
C GLN A 231 -17.84 -3.89 9.43
N GLY A 232 -18.60 -4.00 10.53
CA GLY A 232 -19.22 -5.26 11.00
C GLY A 232 -20.37 -5.74 10.12
N THR A 233 -21.11 -4.83 9.48
CA THR A 233 -22.26 -5.14 8.61
C THR A 233 -21.89 -5.42 7.16
N GLU A 234 -20.72 -4.96 6.68
CA GLU A 234 -20.26 -5.24 5.31
C GLU A 234 -19.54 -6.59 5.16
N ASN A 235 -19.27 -7.28 6.27
CA ASN A 235 -18.62 -8.60 6.31
C ASN A 235 -19.59 -9.78 6.55
N GLN A 236 -20.90 -9.55 6.53
CA GLN A 236 -21.93 -10.60 6.60
C GLN A 236 -22.44 -11.03 5.23
#